data_15676ff0c60d1cc7f26511168496e84a
#
_entry.id   15676ff0c60d1cc7f26511168496e84a
#
_cell.length_a   1.000
_cell.length_b   1.000
_cell.length_c   1.000
_cell.angle_alpha   90.00
_cell.angle_beta   90.00
_cell.angle_gamma   90.00
#
_symmetry.space_group_name_H-M   'P 1'
#
loop_
_entity.id
_entity.type
_entity.pdbx_description
1 polymer ?
#
loop_
_entity_poly.entity_id
_entity_poly.type
_entity_poly.pdbx_seq_one_letter_code
_entity_poly.pdbx_strand_id
1 'polypeptide(L)'
;MANILDSIVETKRQEVERRKMEAPLSYLEERTRALPLPLNLSGVLMGDGPRLIAEAKKASPSRGLLRDNYDPAALAKAYTDNGAAAVSVLTEKDNFQGSLEHMESVKKVLQPLGIPVLRKDFIFDPYQVYEARAYGADALLLIVAILTPECLAELLELSQSLWLQVLTEVHNEEE
;
A
#
# COMPACT_ATOMS: atom_id res chain seq x y z
N MET A 1 0.12 27.96 6.05
CA MET A 1 -0.82 27.36 5.05
C MET A 1 -0.70 25.86 5.24
N ALA A 2 -1.81 25.17 5.46
CA ALA A 2 -1.78 23.71 5.56
C ALA A 2 -1.24 23.12 4.24
N ASN A 3 -0.28 22.24 4.35
CA ASN A 3 0.28 21.53 3.20
C ASN A 3 -0.82 20.58 2.67
N ILE A 4 -0.81 20.27 1.39
CA ILE A 4 -1.75 19.31 0.79
C ILE A 4 -1.67 17.95 1.51
N LEU A 5 -0.49 17.58 1.98
CA LEU A 5 -0.23 16.38 2.76
C LEU A 5 -1.02 16.37 4.09
N ASP A 6 -1.01 17.48 4.83
CA ASP A 6 -1.75 17.62 6.09
C ASP A 6 -3.26 17.45 5.88
N SER A 7 -3.78 18.04 4.79
CA SER A 7 -5.21 17.91 4.43
C SER A 7 -5.59 16.47 4.09
N ILE A 8 -4.73 15.75 3.36
CA ILE A 8 -4.96 14.34 3.00
C ILE A 8 -4.95 13.47 4.27
N VAL A 9 -3.98 13.68 5.16
CA VAL A 9 -3.86 12.93 6.41
C VAL A 9 -5.09 13.16 7.30
N GLU A 10 -5.58 14.39 7.41
CA GLU A 10 -6.77 14.70 8.22
C GLU A 10 -8.03 13.99 7.69
N THR A 11 -8.24 14.03 6.36
CA THR A 11 -9.35 13.30 5.73
C THR A 11 -9.21 11.78 5.94
N LYS A 12 -7.98 11.27 5.81
CA LYS A 12 -7.69 9.85 6.01
C LYS A 12 -7.93 9.41 7.45
N ARG A 13 -7.68 10.25 8.47
CA ARG A 13 -8.00 9.94 9.87
C ARG A 13 -9.49 9.63 10.05
N GLN A 14 -10.36 10.47 9.48
CA GLN A 14 -11.80 10.25 9.53
C GLN A 14 -12.22 8.97 8.80
N GLU A 15 -11.58 8.66 7.67
CA GLU A 15 -11.81 7.42 6.95
C GLU A 15 -11.41 6.20 7.79
N VAL A 16 -10.24 6.21 8.42
CA VAL A 16 -9.76 5.11 9.27
C VAL A 16 -10.69 4.87 10.43
N GLU A 17 -11.15 5.91 11.13
CA GLU A 17 -12.10 5.75 12.25
C GLU A 17 -13.43 5.14 11.79
N ARG A 18 -13.94 5.54 10.64
CA ARG A 18 -15.15 4.91 10.06
C ARG A 18 -14.90 3.42 9.75
N ARG A 19 -13.77 3.10 9.14
CA ARG A 19 -13.41 1.71 8.78
C ARG A 19 -13.25 0.81 10.00
N LYS A 20 -12.70 1.31 11.10
CA LYS A 20 -12.64 0.58 12.38
C LYS A 20 -14.01 0.14 12.86
N MET A 21 -15.06 0.96 12.63
CA MET A 21 -16.44 0.61 12.97
C MET A 21 -17.07 -0.38 11.98
N GLU A 22 -16.79 -0.24 10.68
CA GLU A 22 -17.32 -1.09 9.60
C GLU A 22 -16.66 -2.48 9.57
N ALA A 23 -15.37 -2.54 9.83
CA ALA A 23 -14.56 -3.77 9.82
C ALA A 23 -13.66 -3.81 11.07
N PRO A 24 -14.13 -4.35 12.19
CA PRO A 24 -13.35 -4.39 13.44
C PRO A 24 -12.06 -5.20 13.25
N LEU A 25 -11.05 -4.92 14.09
CA LEU A 25 -9.73 -5.55 14.02
C LEU A 25 -9.80 -7.08 13.98
N SER A 26 -10.71 -7.68 14.78
CA SER A 26 -10.91 -9.13 14.78
C SER A 26 -11.28 -9.72 13.41
N TYR A 27 -12.05 -8.98 12.61
CA TYR A 27 -12.36 -9.36 11.23
C TYR A 27 -11.11 -9.34 10.33
N LEU A 28 -10.25 -8.32 10.47
CA LEU A 28 -9.00 -8.23 9.71
C LEU A 28 -8.01 -9.34 10.11
N GLU A 29 -7.93 -9.66 11.40
CA GLU A 29 -7.12 -10.76 11.91
C GLU A 29 -7.58 -12.12 11.37
N GLU A 30 -8.89 -12.37 11.33
CA GLU A 30 -9.44 -13.60 10.76
C GLU A 30 -9.12 -13.71 9.27
N ARG A 31 -9.32 -12.64 8.50
CA ARG A 31 -8.91 -12.59 7.08
C ARG A 31 -7.43 -12.88 6.91
N THR A 32 -6.59 -12.29 7.73
CA THR A 32 -5.14 -12.47 7.67
C THR A 32 -4.73 -13.94 7.85
N ARG A 33 -5.38 -14.66 8.77
CA ARG A 33 -5.07 -16.09 9.02
C ARG A 33 -5.38 -16.99 7.82
N ALA A 34 -6.31 -16.58 6.96
CA ALA A 34 -6.68 -17.34 5.76
C ALA A 34 -5.73 -17.09 4.57
N LEU A 35 -4.85 -16.08 4.65
CA LEU A 35 -3.97 -15.72 3.55
C LEU A 35 -2.59 -16.40 3.65
N PRO A 36 -1.96 -16.72 2.52
CA PRO A 36 -0.56 -17.16 2.50
C PRO A 36 0.36 -16.07 3.06
N LEU A 37 1.59 -16.44 3.43
CA LEU A 37 2.60 -15.47 3.84
C LEU A 37 2.85 -14.45 2.71
N PRO A 38 3.18 -13.18 3.06
CA PRO A 38 3.57 -12.18 2.09
C PRO A 38 4.77 -12.61 1.25
N LEU A 39 4.79 -12.17 0.00
CA LEU A 39 5.93 -12.35 -0.91
C LEU A 39 7.06 -11.38 -0.54
N ASN A 40 8.28 -11.76 -0.86
CA ASN A 40 9.47 -11.00 -0.50
C ASN A 40 9.75 -9.87 -1.51
N LEU A 41 9.30 -8.62 -1.20
CA LEU A 41 9.54 -7.44 -2.04
C LEU A 41 11.04 -7.14 -2.18
N SER A 42 11.80 -7.12 -1.09
CA SER A 42 13.23 -6.83 -1.16
C SER A 42 13.98 -7.86 -2.00
N GLY A 43 13.59 -9.14 -1.91
CA GLY A 43 14.21 -10.21 -2.68
C GLY A 43 14.06 -10.03 -4.20
N VAL A 44 12.88 -9.60 -4.69
CA VAL A 44 12.68 -9.37 -6.14
C VAL A 44 13.35 -8.09 -6.65
N LEU A 45 13.73 -7.19 -5.73
CA LEU A 45 14.44 -5.96 -6.06
C LEU A 45 15.97 -6.13 -6.04
N MET A 46 16.46 -7.27 -5.56
CA MET A 46 17.91 -7.59 -5.57
C MET A 46 18.36 -8.08 -6.95
N GLY A 47 19.68 -7.98 -7.20
CA GLY A 47 20.36 -8.48 -8.39
C GLY A 47 20.98 -7.37 -9.22
N ASP A 48 21.61 -7.76 -10.34
CA ASP A 48 22.30 -6.84 -11.22
C ASP A 48 21.31 -6.05 -12.10
N GLY A 49 21.48 -4.73 -12.13
CA GLY A 49 20.68 -3.81 -12.92
C GLY A 49 19.40 -3.29 -12.24
N PRO A 50 18.72 -2.33 -12.85
CA PRO A 50 17.53 -1.70 -12.28
C PRO A 50 16.36 -2.67 -12.23
N ARG A 51 15.61 -2.61 -11.12
CA ARG A 51 14.35 -3.33 -10.91
C ARG A 51 13.21 -2.33 -10.79
N LEU A 52 12.12 -2.58 -11.48
CA LEU A 52 10.99 -1.67 -11.57
C LEU A 52 9.87 -2.09 -10.61
N ILE A 53 9.44 -1.14 -9.74
CA ILE A 53 8.13 -1.17 -9.08
C ILE A 53 7.18 -0.32 -9.91
N ALA A 54 6.23 -0.93 -10.60
CA ALA A 54 5.26 -0.20 -11.42
C ALA A 54 4.06 0.23 -10.58
N GLU A 55 3.57 1.46 -10.79
CA GLU A 55 2.48 2.03 -9.99
C GLU A 55 1.13 1.96 -10.71
N ALA A 56 0.14 1.30 -10.09
CA ALA A 56 -1.25 1.28 -10.52
C ALA A 56 -2.02 2.44 -9.85
N LYS A 57 -2.31 3.48 -10.64
CA LYS A 57 -2.93 4.73 -10.19
C LYS A 57 -4.04 5.16 -11.13
N LYS A 58 -5.25 5.40 -10.58
CA LYS A 58 -6.43 5.85 -11.32
C LYS A 58 -6.47 7.37 -11.49
N ALA A 59 -6.19 8.11 -10.43
CA ALA A 59 -6.22 9.57 -10.39
C ALA A 59 -5.08 10.14 -9.52
N SER A 60 -4.82 11.43 -9.61
CA SER A 60 -3.91 12.13 -8.70
C SER A 60 -4.37 13.58 -8.48
N PRO A 61 -4.04 14.21 -7.32
CA PRO A 61 -4.39 15.60 -7.04
C PRO A 61 -3.92 16.59 -8.11
N SER A 62 -2.74 16.37 -8.67
CA SER A 62 -2.11 17.28 -9.63
C SER A 62 -2.60 17.12 -11.07
N ARG A 63 -3.14 15.95 -11.46
CA ARG A 63 -3.53 15.64 -12.84
C ARG A 63 -4.98 15.18 -13.00
N GLY A 64 -5.73 15.08 -11.90
CA GLY A 64 -7.09 14.55 -11.91
C GLY A 64 -7.15 13.08 -12.35
N LEU A 65 -8.17 12.72 -13.07
CA LEU A 65 -8.38 11.36 -13.58
C LEU A 65 -7.36 11.04 -14.69
N LEU A 66 -6.61 9.95 -14.50
CA LEU A 66 -5.58 9.49 -15.44
C LEU A 66 -6.09 8.39 -16.37
N ARG A 67 -7.09 7.61 -15.92
CA ARG A 67 -7.66 6.48 -16.67
C ARG A 67 -9.16 6.37 -16.43
N ASP A 68 -9.94 6.58 -17.50
CA ASP A 68 -11.42 6.46 -17.43
C ASP A 68 -11.84 5.00 -17.17
N ASN A 69 -11.28 4.07 -17.93
CA ASN A 69 -11.53 2.63 -17.78
C ASN A 69 -10.39 2.01 -16.95
N TYR A 70 -10.39 2.25 -15.64
CA TYR A 70 -9.38 1.74 -14.74
C TYR A 70 -9.68 0.31 -14.31
N ASP A 71 -8.92 -0.64 -14.87
CA ASP A 71 -8.85 -2.03 -14.41
C ASP A 71 -7.46 -2.27 -13.80
N PRO A 72 -7.33 -2.26 -12.47
CA PRO A 72 -6.04 -2.40 -11.80
C PRO A 72 -5.43 -3.80 -12.01
N ALA A 73 -6.22 -4.85 -12.13
CA ALA A 73 -5.73 -6.21 -12.34
C ALA A 73 -5.15 -6.39 -13.74
N ALA A 74 -5.86 -5.92 -14.77
CA ALA A 74 -5.35 -5.94 -16.14
C ALA A 74 -4.10 -5.07 -16.30
N LEU A 75 -4.08 -3.89 -15.64
CA LEU A 75 -2.92 -3.01 -15.65
C LEU A 75 -1.70 -3.66 -14.99
N ALA A 76 -1.88 -4.27 -13.81
CA ALA A 76 -0.81 -4.95 -13.09
C ALA A 76 -0.24 -6.11 -13.91
N LYS A 77 -1.10 -6.88 -14.58
CA LYS A 77 -0.65 -7.94 -15.49
C LYS A 77 0.17 -7.37 -16.64
N ALA A 78 -0.29 -6.30 -17.28
CA ALA A 78 0.46 -5.65 -18.36
C ALA A 78 1.85 -5.16 -17.89
N TYR A 79 1.96 -4.61 -16.68
CA TYR A 79 3.23 -4.19 -16.11
C TYR A 79 4.19 -5.38 -15.90
N THR A 80 3.70 -6.48 -15.36
CA THR A 80 4.53 -7.66 -15.09
C THR A 80 4.92 -8.40 -16.35
N ASP A 81 4.04 -8.47 -17.34
CA ASP A 81 4.35 -9.02 -18.66
C ASP A 81 5.47 -8.21 -19.38
N ASN A 82 5.69 -6.95 -18.95
CA ASN A 82 6.75 -6.08 -19.45
C ASN A 82 7.91 -5.87 -18.45
N GLY A 83 8.06 -6.76 -17.48
CA GLY A 83 9.26 -6.84 -16.64
C GLY A 83 9.20 -6.07 -15.32
N ALA A 84 8.04 -5.61 -14.88
CA ALA A 84 7.92 -5.07 -13.52
C ALA A 84 8.19 -6.18 -12.49
N ALA A 85 9.09 -5.92 -11.55
CA ALA A 85 9.45 -6.83 -10.48
C ALA A 85 8.43 -6.82 -9.33
N ALA A 86 7.72 -5.72 -9.16
CA ALA A 86 6.64 -5.55 -8.19
C ALA A 86 5.63 -4.51 -8.69
N VAL A 87 4.45 -4.47 -8.07
CA VAL A 87 3.42 -3.47 -8.38
C VAL A 87 3.01 -2.75 -7.10
N SER A 88 3.06 -1.41 -7.11
CA SER A 88 2.44 -0.58 -6.09
C SER A 88 1.02 -0.22 -6.49
N VAL A 89 0.09 -0.26 -5.53
CA VAL A 89 -1.33 0.04 -5.76
C VAL A 89 -1.78 1.16 -4.84
N LEU A 90 -2.28 2.25 -5.43
CA LEU A 90 -2.90 3.34 -4.67
C LEU A 90 -4.20 2.83 -4.03
N THR A 91 -4.30 2.97 -2.70
CA THR A 91 -5.51 2.62 -1.95
C THR A 91 -6.18 3.83 -1.31
N GLU A 92 -5.58 5.01 -1.41
CA GLU A 92 -6.18 6.28 -0.99
C GLU A 92 -7.38 6.63 -1.88
N LYS A 93 -8.53 6.92 -1.25
CA LYS A 93 -9.83 7.02 -1.94
C LYS A 93 -10.10 8.38 -2.54
N ASP A 94 -9.94 9.44 -1.75
CA ASP A 94 -10.51 10.76 -2.08
C ASP A 94 -9.69 11.50 -3.14
N ASN A 95 -8.37 11.40 -3.08
CA ASN A 95 -7.46 12.12 -3.97
C ASN A 95 -6.93 11.26 -5.13
N PHE A 96 -6.82 9.93 -4.93
CA PHE A 96 -6.28 9.00 -5.92
C PHE A 96 -7.32 8.05 -6.50
N GLN A 97 -8.56 8.07 -5.99
CA GLN A 97 -9.64 7.15 -6.37
C GLN A 97 -9.21 5.68 -6.29
N GLY A 98 -8.35 5.39 -5.31
CA GLY A 98 -7.88 4.05 -4.98
C GLY A 98 -8.86 3.30 -4.07
N SER A 99 -8.61 2.02 -3.85
CA SER A 99 -9.31 1.23 -2.84
C SER A 99 -8.53 -0.04 -2.45
N LEU A 100 -8.88 -0.62 -1.30
CA LEU A 100 -8.33 -1.91 -0.87
C LEU A 100 -8.74 -3.04 -1.81
N GLU A 101 -9.95 -2.96 -2.39
CA GLU A 101 -10.46 -3.93 -3.37
C GLU A 101 -9.64 -3.90 -4.67
N HIS A 102 -9.16 -2.72 -5.09
CA HIS A 102 -8.22 -2.62 -6.21
C HIS A 102 -6.93 -3.41 -5.92
N MET A 103 -6.37 -3.24 -4.72
CA MET A 103 -5.18 -3.97 -4.31
C MET A 103 -5.42 -5.47 -4.21
N GLU A 104 -6.56 -5.89 -3.64
CA GLU A 104 -6.95 -7.30 -3.56
C GLU A 104 -7.10 -7.93 -4.96
N SER A 105 -7.70 -7.22 -5.92
CA SER A 105 -7.84 -7.69 -7.29
C SER A 105 -6.48 -7.87 -7.98
N VAL A 106 -5.56 -6.93 -7.78
CA VAL A 106 -4.16 -7.03 -8.25
C VAL A 106 -3.46 -8.23 -7.60
N LYS A 107 -3.60 -8.38 -6.29
CA LYS A 107 -3.00 -9.51 -5.57
C LYS A 107 -3.45 -10.87 -6.09
N LYS A 108 -4.74 -11.03 -6.37
CA LYS A 108 -5.29 -12.28 -6.95
C LYS A 108 -4.62 -12.68 -8.26
N VAL A 109 -4.28 -11.71 -9.09
CA VAL A 109 -3.61 -11.95 -10.39
C VAL A 109 -2.12 -12.19 -10.23
N LEU A 110 -1.45 -11.46 -9.32
CA LEU A 110 0.00 -11.48 -9.18
C LEU A 110 0.53 -12.56 -8.22
N GLN A 111 -0.28 -13.01 -7.26
CA GLN A 111 0.12 -14.06 -6.31
C GLN A 111 0.62 -15.34 -7.00
N PRO A 112 -0.07 -15.90 -8.01
CA PRO A 112 0.40 -17.11 -8.71
C PRO A 112 1.71 -16.89 -9.49
N LEU A 113 2.02 -15.63 -9.82
CA LEU A 113 3.23 -15.27 -10.54
C LEU A 113 4.43 -14.98 -9.60
N GLY A 114 4.22 -15.00 -8.29
CA GLY A 114 5.25 -14.66 -7.31
C GLY A 114 5.64 -13.17 -7.31
N ILE A 115 4.78 -12.29 -7.82
CA ILE A 115 5.05 -10.84 -7.92
C ILE A 115 4.45 -10.11 -6.70
N PRO A 116 5.28 -9.41 -5.90
CA PRO A 116 4.82 -8.70 -4.71
C PRO A 116 3.96 -7.48 -5.03
N VAL A 117 3.01 -7.22 -4.12
CA VAL A 117 2.14 -6.03 -4.14
C VAL A 117 2.45 -5.13 -2.96
N LEU A 118 2.74 -3.85 -3.26
CA LEU A 118 2.96 -2.79 -2.29
C LEU A 118 1.68 -1.96 -2.12
N ARG A 119 1.18 -1.82 -0.89
CA ARG A 119 0.13 -0.85 -0.57
C ARG A 119 0.72 0.56 -0.56
N LYS A 120 0.27 1.42 -1.46
CA LYS A 120 0.62 2.84 -1.49
C LYS A 120 -0.53 3.66 -0.93
N ASP A 121 -0.38 4.13 0.29
CA ASP A 121 -1.37 4.91 1.04
C ASP A 121 -0.67 5.78 2.09
N PHE A 122 -1.41 6.65 2.78
CA PHE A 122 -0.96 7.42 3.94
C PHE A 122 -1.24 6.61 5.20
N ILE A 123 -0.24 5.86 5.67
CA ILE A 123 -0.35 4.93 6.79
C ILE A 123 0.25 5.57 8.04
N PHE A 124 -0.56 5.69 9.11
CA PHE A 124 -0.19 6.30 10.39
C PHE A 124 -0.88 5.62 11.60
N ASP A 125 -1.66 4.59 11.36
CA ASP A 125 -2.43 3.89 12.38
C ASP A 125 -2.21 2.37 12.28
N PRO A 126 -1.97 1.66 13.38
CA PRO A 126 -1.80 0.20 13.37
C PRO A 126 -2.91 -0.57 12.66
N TYR A 127 -4.15 -0.08 12.74
CA TYR A 127 -5.28 -0.67 12.02
C TYR A 127 -5.04 -0.78 10.51
N GLN A 128 -4.39 0.24 9.91
CA GLN A 128 -4.08 0.24 8.47
C GLN A 128 -3.04 -0.83 8.09
N VAL A 129 -2.17 -1.21 9.02
CA VAL A 129 -1.21 -2.32 8.81
C VAL A 129 -1.94 -3.65 8.74
N TYR A 130 -2.90 -3.89 9.64
CA TYR A 130 -3.78 -5.06 9.58
C TYR A 130 -4.63 -5.07 8.30
N GLU A 131 -5.17 -3.92 7.89
CA GLU A 131 -5.87 -3.81 6.61
C GLU A 131 -4.97 -4.20 5.43
N ALA A 132 -3.74 -3.66 5.38
CA ALA A 132 -2.79 -4.00 4.32
C ALA A 132 -2.61 -5.52 4.22
N ARG A 133 -2.38 -6.17 5.36
CA ARG A 133 -2.19 -7.63 5.41
C ARG A 133 -3.46 -8.38 5.03
N ALA A 134 -4.62 -7.98 5.56
CA ALA A 134 -5.91 -8.63 5.33
C ALA A 134 -6.40 -8.54 3.87
N TYR A 135 -5.97 -7.51 3.14
CA TYR A 135 -6.27 -7.34 1.71
C TYR A 135 -5.11 -7.77 0.79
N GLY A 136 -4.14 -8.48 1.35
CA GLY A 136 -3.14 -9.23 0.59
C GLY A 136 -1.90 -8.43 0.17
N ALA A 137 -1.62 -7.27 0.78
CA ALA A 137 -0.35 -6.61 0.57
C ALA A 137 0.82 -7.52 1.00
N ASP A 138 1.93 -7.42 0.30
CA ASP A 138 3.22 -8.03 0.65
C ASP A 138 4.13 -7.02 1.34
N ALA A 139 3.91 -5.75 1.03
CA ALA A 139 4.61 -4.63 1.60
C ALA A 139 3.68 -3.42 1.71
N LEU A 140 4.08 -2.45 2.51
CA LEU A 140 3.39 -1.17 2.64
C LEU A 140 4.39 0.00 2.64
N LEU A 141 3.87 1.21 2.37
CA LEU A 141 4.62 2.45 2.41
C LEU A 141 4.47 3.12 3.77
N LEU A 142 5.57 3.53 4.38
CA LEU A 142 5.58 4.47 5.50
C LEU A 142 6.27 5.76 5.07
N ILE A 143 5.58 6.90 5.22
CA ILE A 143 6.08 8.23 4.84
C ILE A 143 6.54 8.93 6.12
N VAL A 144 7.84 9.16 6.26
CA VAL A 144 8.42 9.74 7.49
C VAL A 144 7.84 11.11 7.79
N ALA A 145 7.60 11.93 6.78
CA ALA A 145 7.05 13.29 6.93
C ALA A 145 5.68 13.38 7.66
N ILE A 146 4.93 12.26 7.77
CA ILE A 146 3.62 12.24 8.45
C ILE A 146 3.63 11.47 9.77
N LEU A 147 4.78 10.96 10.20
CA LEU A 147 4.93 10.09 11.37
C LEU A 147 5.86 10.72 12.41
N THR A 148 5.58 10.46 13.70
CA THR A 148 6.60 10.67 14.71
C THR A 148 7.57 9.48 14.71
N PRO A 149 8.80 9.63 15.25
CA PRO A 149 9.75 8.51 15.35
C PRO A 149 9.17 7.31 16.10
N GLU A 150 8.38 7.55 17.17
CA GLU A 150 7.75 6.51 17.97
C GLU A 150 6.68 5.76 17.16
N CYS A 151 5.84 6.51 16.41
CA CYS A 151 4.81 5.92 15.55
C CYS A 151 5.45 5.12 14.41
N LEU A 152 6.52 5.63 13.79
CA LEU A 152 7.26 4.91 12.76
C LEU A 152 7.82 3.58 13.30
N ALA A 153 8.43 3.60 14.49
CA ALA A 153 8.96 2.39 15.12
C ALA A 153 7.85 1.36 15.41
N GLU A 154 6.72 1.79 15.98
CA GLU A 154 5.56 0.93 16.25
C GLU A 154 5.03 0.28 14.96
N LEU A 155 4.83 1.06 13.90
CA LEU A 155 4.32 0.55 12.62
C LEU A 155 5.32 -0.39 11.93
N LEU A 156 6.61 -0.15 12.07
CA LEU A 156 7.67 -1.05 11.58
C LEU A 156 7.64 -2.39 12.31
N GLU A 157 7.61 -2.39 13.64
CA GLU A 157 7.55 -3.61 14.46
C GLU A 157 6.27 -4.41 14.15
N LEU A 158 5.12 -3.73 14.08
CA LEU A 158 3.85 -4.38 13.73
C LEU A 158 3.90 -4.99 12.33
N SER A 159 4.42 -4.25 11.34
CA SER A 159 4.55 -4.74 9.97
C SER A 159 5.40 -6.01 9.91
N GLN A 160 6.54 -6.02 10.60
CA GLN A 160 7.43 -7.18 10.69
C GLN A 160 6.74 -8.38 11.36
N SER A 161 5.96 -8.15 12.42
CA SER A 161 5.22 -9.21 13.11
C SER A 161 4.19 -9.89 12.21
N LEU A 162 3.66 -9.17 11.22
CA LEU A 162 2.72 -9.64 10.21
C LEU A 162 3.41 -10.10 8.90
N TRP A 163 4.74 -10.18 8.90
CA TRP A 163 5.58 -10.54 7.74
C TRP A 163 5.50 -9.55 6.56
N LEU A 164 4.92 -8.37 6.77
CA LEU A 164 4.92 -7.31 5.77
C LEU A 164 6.29 -6.63 5.69
N GLN A 165 6.75 -6.39 4.49
CA GLN A 165 7.91 -5.53 4.28
C GLN A 165 7.49 -4.06 4.23
N VAL A 166 8.41 -3.16 4.54
CA VAL A 166 8.16 -1.72 4.57
C VAL A 166 9.09 -1.02 3.58
N LEU A 167 8.50 -0.20 2.72
CA LEU A 167 9.20 0.82 1.97
C LEU A 167 9.06 2.14 2.74
N THR A 168 10.18 2.71 3.18
CA THR A 168 10.19 3.98 3.91
C THR A 168 10.50 5.11 2.94
N GLU A 169 9.59 6.10 2.84
CA GLU A 169 9.74 7.29 2.00
C GLU A 169 10.27 8.46 2.84
N VAL A 170 11.37 9.04 2.38
CA VAL A 170 12.01 10.23 2.96
C VAL A 170 12.22 11.28 1.87
N HIS A 171 12.18 12.58 2.22
CA HIS A 171 12.29 13.69 1.28
C HIS A 171 13.58 14.51 1.47
N ASN A 172 14.25 14.35 2.59
CA ASN A 172 15.49 15.09 2.93
C ASN A 172 16.34 14.28 3.93
N GLU A 173 17.54 14.79 4.23
CA GLU A 173 18.51 14.13 5.12
C GLU A 173 18.11 14.17 6.61
N GLU A 174 17.19 15.06 7.01
CA GLU A 174 16.75 15.20 8.39
C GLU A 174 15.68 14.16 8.76
N GLU A 175 14.94 13.66 7.78
CA GLU A 175 13.99 12.57 7.92
C GLU A 175 14.71 11.21 7.99
#